data_df4c9a38ded4c5e069e85ec2dc186d1f
#
_entry.id   df4c9a38ded4c5e069e85ec2dc186d1f
#
_cell.length_a   1.000
_cell.length_b   1.000
_cell.length_c   1.000
_cell.angle_alpha   90.00
_cell.angle_beta   90.00
_cell.angle_gamma   90.00
#
_symmetry.space_group_name_H-M   'P 1'
#
loop_
_entity.id
_entity.type
_entity.pdbx_description
1 polymer ?
#
loop_
_entity_poly.entity_id
_entity_poly.type
_entity_poly.pdbx_seq_one_letter_code
_entity_poly.pdbx_strand_id
1 'polypeptide(L)'
;NADFSNAKTLFVFDSLPEIRWQEIDISSNQSYRYFRYIGEDNSFANIAEIELYDQNNSIIKICSPIGTARVSEELNENNRAFDGDELTYFNSMNSDNCWVGADLIEPRQISKIRYLQRNDDNYIRKGLEYALYYWDNDWIHIETQIGKEDGESLIFKKCPKNALFLLRCLTKGREERIFTYENNEQIWW
;
A
#
# COMPACT_ATOMS: atom_id res chain seq x y z
N ASN A 1 -5.48 -10.00 -24.51
CA ASN A 1 -4.53 -11.10 -24.75
C ASN A 1 -3.53 -11.17 -23.62
N ALA A 2 -2.95 -12.35 -23.36
CA ALA A 2 -1.96 -12.58 -22.31
C ALA A 2 -0.65 -11.78 -22.50
N ASP A 3 -0.34 -11.38 -23.73
CA ASP A 3 0.81 -10.53 -24.09
C ASP A 3 0.54 -9.02 -23.91
N PHE A 4 -0.69 -8.66 -23.58
CA PHE A 4 -1.16 -7.26 -23.44
C PHE A 4 -0.97 -6.39 -24.71
N SER A 5 -0.79 -6.98 -25.90
CA SER A 5 -0.56 -6.25 -27.15
C SER A 5 -1.69 -5.30 -27.54
N ASN A 6 -2.91 -5.57 -27.08
CA ASN A 6 -4.10 -4.75 -27.28
C ASN A 6 -4.71 -4.25 -25.95
N ALA A 7 -3.85 -3.96 -24.97
CA ALA A 7 -4.29 -3.49 -23.67
C ALA A 7 -4.96 -2.11 -23.76
N LYS A 8 -6.02 -1.92 -22.99
CA LYS A 8 -6.65 -0.62 -22.77
C LYS A 8 -6.22 -0.08 -21.42
N THR A 9 -5.71 1.14 -21.40
CA THR A 9 -5.43 1.84 -20.15
C THR A 9 -6.75 2.18 -19.47
N LEU A 10 -6.94 1.72 -18.25
CA LEU A 10 -8.11 2.01 -17.42
C LEU A 10 -7.90 3.26 -16.56
N PHE A 11 -6.69 3.44 -16.07
CA PHE A 11 -6.31 4.56 -15.23
C PHE A 11 -4.81 4.85 -15.35
N VAL A 12 -4.42 6.10 -15.14
CA VAL A 12 -3.02 6.56 -15.07
C VAL A 12 -2.89 7.41 -13.81
N PHE A 13 -1.86 7.14 -13.01
CA PHE A 13 -1.50 8.00 -11.88
C PHE A 13 -0.83 9.27 -12.43
N ASP A 14 -1.27 10.42 -12.00
CA ASP A 14 -0.70 11.74 -12.33
C ASP A 14 0.21 12.28 -11.21
N SER A 15 0.20 11.62 -10.06
CA SER A 15 1.01 11.94 -8.89
C SER A 15 1.29 10.67 -8.08
N LEU A 16 2.26 10.72 -7.17
CA LEU A 16 2.50 9.63 -6.22
C LEU A 16 1.27 9.46 -5.33
N PRO A 17 0.67 8.26 -5.29
CA PRO A 17 -0.47 8.00 -4.42
C PRO A 17 -0.09 8.14 -2.95
N GLU A 18 -1.04 8.54 -2.12
CA GLU A 18 -0.86 8.58 -0.66
C GLU A 18 -0.75 7.17 -0.09
N ILE A 19 -0.03 7.03 1.04
CA ILE A 19 0.11 5.74 1.76
C ILE A 19 -1.16 5.46 2.56
N ARG A 20 -2.22 5.08 1.85
CA ARG A 20 -3.52 4.62 2.39
C ARG A 20 -4.28 3.90 1.31
N TRP A 21 -5.32 3.17 1.68
CA TRP A 21 -6.25 2.62 0.71
C TRP A 21 -6.88 3.71 -0.16
N GLN A 22 -6.82 3.52 -1.47
CA GLN A 22 -7.41 4.41 -2.46
C GLN A 22 -8.33 3.64 -3.39
N GLU A 23 -9.33 4.32 -3.94
CA GLU A 23 -10.32 3.74 -4.83
C GLU A 23 -10.39 4.51 -6.14
N ILE A 24 -10.57 3.79 -7.23
CA ILE A 24 -10.73 4.33 -8.59
C ILE A 24 -11.96 3.68 -9.20
N ASP A 25 -12.95 4.51 -9.56
CA ASP A 25 -14.09 4.05 -10.34
C ASP A 25 -13.71 3.88 -11.81
N ILE A 26 -14.06 2.74 -12.36
CA ILE A 26 -13.75 2.38 -13.74
C ILE A 26 -15.03 2.50 -14.61
N SER A 27 -15.05 3.49 -15.48
CA SER A 27 -16.20 3.77 -16.37
C SER A 27 -16.23 2.90 -17.63
N SER A 28 -15.65 1.69 -17.59
CA SER A 28 -15.62 0.79 -18.73
C SER A 28 -16.72 -0.26 -18.67
N ASN A 29 -17.53 -0.37 -19.74
CA ASN A 29 -18.54 -1.44 -19.89
C ASN A 29 -17.95 -2.71 -20.54
N GLN A 30 -16.63 -2.77 -20.75
CA GLN A 30 -15.97 -3.91 -21.36
C GLN A 30 -15.54 -4.92 -20.31
N SER A 31 -15.54 -6.20 -20.69
CA SER A 31 -15.00 -7.26 -19.86
C SER A 31 -13.57 -7.60 -20.29
N TYR A 32 -12.72 -7.82 -19.31
CA TYR A 32 -11.30 -8.12 -19.50
C TYR A 32 -10.97 -9.44 -18.81
N ARG A 33 -10.21 -10.31 -19.47
CA ARG A 33 -9.65 -11.51 -18.86
C ARG A 33 -8.32 -11.23 -18.16
N TYR A 34 -7.54 -10.31 -18.70
CA TYR A 34 -6.21 -9.98 -18.17
C TYR A 34 -6.20 -8.53 -17.69
N PHE A 35 -5.64 -8.34 -16.51
CA PHE A 35 -5.42 -7.05 -15.88
C PHE A 35 -3.95 -6.93 -15.50
N ARG A 36 -3.39 -5.73 -15.56
CA ARG A 36 -2.08 -5.44 -14.97
C ARG A 36 -1.98 -4.00 -14.48
N TYR A 37 -1.23 -3.83 -13.41
CA TYR A 37 -0.62 -2.59 -12.95
C TYR A 37 0.80 -2.53 -13.48
N ILE A 38 1.21 -1.38 -14.03
CA ILE A 38 2.56 -1.12 -14.55
C ILE A 38 3.17 -0.04 -13.67
N GLY A 39 4.35 -0.32 -13.11
CA GLY A 39 5.14 0.69 -12.40
C GLY A 39 5.93 1.58 -13.35
N GLU A 40 6.37 2.71 -12.84
CA GLU A 40 7.33 3.56 -13.54
C GLU A 40 8.69 2.85 -13.65
N ASP A 41 9.50 3.21 -14.64
CA ASP A 41 10.88 2.77 -14.71
C ASP A 41 11.67 3.28 -13.50
N ASN A 42 12.62 2.47 -13.02
CA ASN A 42 13.38 2.66 -11.78
C ASN A 42 12.56 2.56 -10.47
N SER A 43 11.35 1.94 -10.49
CA SER A 43 10.47 1.90 -9.31
C SER A 43 10.27 0.52 -8.68
N PHE A 44 10.59 -0.58 -9.35
CA PHE A 44 10.24 -1.96 -8.97
C PHE A 44 8.73 -2.21 -8.81
N ALA A 45 7.87 -1.23 -9.13
CA ALA A 45 6.40 -1.28 -9.03
C ALA A 45 5.87 -1.75 -7.66
N ASN A 46 6.49 -1.30 -6.58
CA ASN A 46 6.13 -1.73 -5.22
C ASN A 46 4.67 -1.36 -4.90
N ILE A 47 3.83 -2.36 -4.68
CA ILE A 47 2.44 -2.21 -4.28
C ILE A 47 2.09 -3.29 -3.26
N ALA A 48 1.39 -2.91 -2.18
CA ALA A 48 1.00 -3.85 -1.14
C ALA A 48 -0.21 -4.66 -1.59
N GLU A 49 -1.29 -3.99 -2.03
CA GLU A 49 -2.53 -4.66 -2.39
C GLU A 49 -3.23 -4.04 -3.60
N ILE A 50 -3.87 -4.89 -4.39
CA ILE A 50 -4.81 -4.52 -5.45
C ILE A 50 -6.06 -5.38 -5.33
N GLU A 51 -7.20 -4.74 -5.18
CA GLU A 51 -8.51 -5.40 -5.20
C GLU A 51 -9.31 -4.93 -6.43
N LEU A 52 -9.92 -5.86 -7.13
CA LEU A 52 -10.80 -5.58 -8.25
C LEU A 52 -12.24 -5.85 -7.85
N TYR A 53 -13.16 -4.98 -8.23
CA TYR A 53 -14.58 -5.10 -7.94
C TYR A 53 -15.41 -5.14 -9.21
N ASP A 54 -16.43 -5.96 -9.20
CA ASP A 54 -17.43 -6.04 -10.26
C ASP A 54 -18.53 -4.94 -10.11
N GLN A 55 -19.51 -4.93 -11.02
CA GLN A 55 -20.63 -3.99 -11.01
C GLN A 55 -21.54 -4.10 -9.78
N ASN A 56 -21.52 -5.23 -9.09
CA ASN A 56 -22.31 -5.47 -7.87
C ASN A 56 -21.53 -5.08 -6.62
N ASN A 57 -20.38 -4.40 -6.78
CA ASN A 57 -19.43 -4.10 -5.72
C ASN A 57 -18.92 -5.35 -4.98
N SER A 58 -18.86 -6.49 -5.68
CA SER A 58 -18.32 -7.74 -5.19
C SER A 58 -16.86 -7.88 -5.61
N ILE A 59 -16.00 -8.36 -4.69
CA ILE A 59 -14.58 -8.54 -4.98
C ILE A 59 -14.38 -9.67 -6.01
N ILE A 60 -13.59 -9.40 -7.03
CA ILE A 60 -13.17 -10.37 -8.05
C ILE A 60 -11.97 -11.12 -7.49
N LYS A 61 -12.16 -12.38 -7.12
CA LYS A 61 -11.09 -13.21 -6.57
C LYS A 61 -9.98 -13.44 -7.60
N ILE A 62 -8.76 -13.09 -7.25
CA ILE A 62 -7.56 -13.35 -8.05
C ILE A 62 -7.03 -14.74 -7.72
N CYS A 63 -7.05 -15.63 -8.71
CA CYS A 63 -6.59 -17.00 -8.56
C CYS A 63 -5.28 -17.29 -9.34
N SER A 64 -4.93 -16.45 -10.29
CA SER A 64 -3.75 -16.63 -11.13
C SER A 64 -2.97 -15.32 -11.29
N PRO A 65 -2.23 -14.88 -10.25
CA PRO A 65 -1.36 -13.72 -10.33
C PRO A 65 -0.19 -13.97 -11.28
N ILE A 66 0.12 -12.97 -12.07
CA ILE A 66 1.21 -12.96 -13.06
C ILE A 66 1.97 -11.63 -12.98
N GLY A 67 3.23 -11.62 -13.34
CA GLY A 67 4.03 -10.39 -13.30
C GLY A 67 5.52 -10.63 -13.36
N THR A 68 6.27 -9.63 -12.99
CA THR A 68 7.74 -9.59 -13.08
C THR A 68 8.45 -9.89 -11.76
N ALA A 69 7.73 -10.33 -10.72
CA ALA A 69 8.34 -10.84 -9.49
C ALA A 69 8.90 -12.26 -9.69
N ARG A 70 9.66 -12.72 -8.70
CA ARG A 70 10.23 -14.04 -8.70
C ARG A 70 9.13 -15.12 -8.64
N VAL A 71 9.27 -16.13 -9.50
CA VAL A 71 8.41 -17.32 -9.53
C VAL A 71 9.28 -18.57 -9.47
N SER A 72 8.94 -19.54 -8.64
CA SER A 72 9.54 -20.86 -8.56
C SER A 72 8.43 -21.92 -8.43
N GLU A 73 8.78 -23.20 -8.32
CA GLU A 73 7.79 -24.28 -8.12
C GLU A 73 6.97 -24.11 -6.83
N GLU A 74 7.59 -23.52 -5.79
CA GLU A 74 6.98 -23.38 -4.45
C GLU A 74 6.48 -21.96 -4.16
N LEU A 75 6.88 -20.96 -4.94
CA LEU A 75 6.67 -19.56 -4.62
C LEU A 75 6.31 -18.75 -5.86
N ASN A 76 5.21 -18.02 -5.78
CA ASN A 76 4.85 -16.97 -6.74
C ASN A 76 4.71 -15.62 -6.00
N GLU A 77 5.78 -14.81 -6.01
CA GLU A 77 5.79 -13.52 -5.31
C GLU A 77 4.84 -12.48 -5.94
N ASN A 78 4.28 -12.74 -7.12
CA ASN A 78 3.20 -11.91 -7.67
C ASN A 78 1.92 -11.99 -6.82
N ASN A 79 1.75 -13.03 -6.00
CA ASN A 79 0.63 -13.15 -5.06
C ASN A 79 0.57 -12.01 -4.06
N ARG A 80 1.70 -11.44 -3.69
CA ARG A 80 1.81 -10.40 -2.66
C ARG A 80 1.05 -9.11 -2.96
N ALA A 81 0.65 -8.90 -4.21
CA ALA A 81 -0.24 -7.78 -4.56
C ALA A 81 -1.73 -8.11 -4.39
N PHE A 82 -2.08 -9.34 -3.96
CA PHE A 82 -3.45 -9.86 -3.95
C PHE A 82 -3.73 -10.83 -2.79
N ASP A 83 -2.87 -10.90 -1.77
CA ASP A 83 -2.94 -11.89 -0.70
C ASP A 83 -3.77 -11.44 0.51
N GLY A 84 -4.17 -10.17 0.55
CA GLY A 84 -4.94 -9.57 1.63
C GLY A 84 -4.10 -9.21 2.85
N ASP A 85 -2.77 -9.31 2.78
CA ASP A 85 -1.86 -8.87 3.83
C ASP A 85 -1.22 -7.52 3.48
N GLU A 86 -1.75 -6.44 4.00
CA GLU A 86 -1.28 -5.07 3.77
C GLU A 86 0.20 -4.84 4.12
N LEU A 87 0.87 -5.78 4.76
CA LEU A 87 2.28 -5.71 5.16
C LEU A 87 3.22 -6.43 4.20
N THR A 88 2.68 -7.27 3.34
CA THR A 88 3.42 -7.80 2.20
C THR A 88 3.33 -6.84 1.03
N TYR A 89 4.18 -6.99 0.04
CA TYR A 89 4.11 -6.18 -1.17
C TYR A 89 4.75 -6.90 -2.35
N PHE A 90 4.22 -6.62 -3.52
CA PHE A 90 4.85 -6.99 -4.78
C PHE A 90 6.15 -6.21 -4.97
N ASN A 91 7.17 -6.90 -5.44
CA ASN A 91 8.46 -6.33 -5.81
C ASN A 91 8.97 -7.00 -7.09
N SER A 92 9.10 -6.24 -8.15
CA SER A 92 9.64 -6.74 -9.42
C SER A 92 11.11 -7.17 -9.28
N MET A 93 11.55 -8.14 -10.06
CA MET A 93 12.97 -8.51 -10.16
C MET A 93 13.82 -7.44 -10.84
N ASN A 94 13.21 -6.60 -11.67
CA ASN A 94 13.88 -5.53 -12.40
C ASN A 94 13.23 -4.19 -12.05
N SER A 95 14.00 -3.10 -12.12
CA SER A 95 13.49 -1.74 -11.91
C SER A 95 12.68 -1.20 -13.08
N ASP A 96 12.92 -1.75 -14.29
CA ASP A 96 12.32 -1.28 -15.53
C ASP A 96 11.36 -2.33 -16.10
N ASN A 97 10.33 -1.86 -16.81
CA ASN A 97 9.27 -2.71 -17.36
C ASN A 97 8.60 -3.58 -16.29
N CYS A 98 8.53 -3.07 -15.07
CA CYS A 98 7.96 -3.76 -13.92
C CYS A 98 6.44 -3.72 -13.93
N TRP A 99 5.81 -4.86 -13.65
CA TRP A 99 4.35 -4.95 -13.61
C TRP A 99 3.89 -6.17 -12.81
N VAL A 100 2.67 -6.06 -12.27
CA VAL A 100 1.93 -7.17 -11.66
C VAL A 100 0.49 -7.15 -12.14
N GLY A 101 -0.12 -8.30 -12.29
CA GLY A 101 -1.48 -8.43 -12.75
C GLY A 101 -2.05 -9.83 -12.53
N ALA A 102 -3.11 -10.14 -13.23
CA ALA A 102 -3.80 -11.42 -13.10
C ALA A 102 -4.42 -11.90 -14.41
N ASP A 103 -4.47 -13.21 -14.58
CA ASP A 103 -5.45 -13.90 -15.43
C ASP A 103 -6.71 -14.14 -14.58
N LEU A 104 -7.81 -13.49 -14.93
CA LEU A 104 -9.11 -13.64 -14.26
C LEU A 104 -9.83 -14.93 -14.68
N ILE A 105 -9.14 -15.79 -15.47
CA ILE A 105 -9.63 -17.05 -16.03
C ILE A 105 -10.71 -16.86 -17.10
N GLU A 106 -11.65 -15.98 -16.85
CA GLU A 106 -12.69 -15.56 -17.78
C GLU A 106 -12.81 -14.04 -17.82
N PRO A 107 -13.38 -13.47 -18.90
CA PRO A 107 -13.60 -12.03 -18.98
C PRO A 107 -14.52 -11.54 -17.87
N ARG A 108 -14.06 -10.55 -17.09
CA ARG A 108 -14.81 -9.87 -16.02
C ARG A 108 -14.91 -8.39 -16.31
N GLN A 109 -16.05 -7.80 -15.99
CA GLN A 109 -16.18 -6.35 -16.00
C GLN A 109 -15.70 -5.79 -14.67
N ILE A 110 -14.71 -4.92 -14.72
CA ILE A 110 -14.16 -4.23 -13.56
C ILE A 110 -14.85 -2.88 -13.47
N SER A 111 -15.53 -2.60 -12.35
CA SER A 111 -16.21 -1.34 -12.08
C SER A 111 -15.41 -0.43 -11.13
N LYS A 112 -14.58 -1.02 -10.27
CA LYS A 112 -13.75 -0.30 -9.31
C LYS A 112 -12.46 -1.06 -9.08
N ILE A 113 -11.38 -0.30 -8.89
CA ILE A 113 -10.09 -0.79 -8.41
C ILE A 113 -9.83 -0.13 -7.08
N ARG A 114 -9.46 -0.93 -6.08
CA ARG A 114 -8.98 -0.45 -4.81
C ARG A 114 -7.54 -0.91 -4.64
N TYR A 115 -6.67 -0.04 -4.15
CA TYR A 115 -5.26 -0.37 -4.03
C TYR A 115 -4.62 0.28 -2.81
N LEU A 116 -3.56 -0.34 -2.33
CA LEU A 116 -2.70 0.16 -1.26
C LEU A 116 -1.24 0.10 -1.72
N GLN A 117 -0.55 1.22 -1.64
CA GLN A 117 0.89 1.24 -1.87
C GLN A 117 1.63 0.49 -0.78
N ARG A 118 2.86 0.08 -1.08
CA ARG A 118 3.81 -0.36 -0.08
C ARG A 118 3.91 0.70 1.02
N ASN A 119 3.72 0.29 2.26
CA ASN A 119 3.59 1.19 3.39
C ASN A 119 4.56 0.85 4.55
N ASP A 120 5.12 -0.36 4.57
CA ASP A 120 5.96 -0.88 5.66
C ASP A 120 5.32 -0.67 7.05
N ASP A 121 3.98 -0.60 7.10
CA ASP A 121 3.14 -0.27 8.26
C ASP A 121 3.39 1.15 8.84
N ASN A 122 3.81 2.10 8.03
CA ASN A 122 4.22 3.45 8.44
C ASN A 122 3.12 4.51 8.24
N TYR A 123 1.84 4.17 8.39
CA TYR A 123 0.74 5.13 8.34
C TYR A 123 -0.26 4.94 9.47
N ILE A 124 -0.94 6.01 9.84
CA ILE A 124 -1.98 5.99 10.86
C ILE A 124 -3.20 5.28 10.29
N ARG A 125 -3.76 4.34 11.07
CA ARG A 125 -4.96 3.58 10.71
C ARG A 125 -6.13 3.98 11.58
N LYS A 126 -7.30 4.11 10.97
CA LYS A 126 -8.55 4.41 11.68
C LYS A 126 -8.83 3.39 12.78
N GLY A 127 -9.19 3.90 13.97
CA GLY A 127 -9.59 3.08 15.12
C GLY A 127 -8.43 2.47 15.92
N LEU A 128 -7.17 2.61 15.48
CA LEU A 128 -6.02 2.14 16.24
C LEU A 128 -5.49 3.19 17.19
N GLU A 129 -4.93 2.76 18.33
CA GLU A 129 -4.31 3.61 19.33
C GLU A 129 -2.82 3.79 19.07
N TYR A 130 -2.38 5.04 19.12
CA TYR A 130 -0.98 5.43 18.93
C TYR A 130 -0.50 6.25 20.10
N ALA A 131 0.61 5.85 20.71
CA ALA A 131 1.26 6.56 21.80
C ALA A 131 2.59 7.16 21.32
N LEU A 132 2.78 8.46 21.56
CA LEU A 132 4.04 9.14 21.30
C LEU A 132 4.88 9.18 22.57
N TYR A 133 6.14 8.84 22.44
CA TYR A 133 7.17 8.90 23.46
C TYR A 133 8.31 9.79 23.01
N TYR A 134 9.09 10.31 23.96
CA TYR A 134 10.40 10.90 23.68
C TYR A 134 11.46 10.26 24.57
N TRP A 135 12.70 10.33 24.14
CA TRP A 135 13.83 9.78 24.87
C TRP A 135 14.43 10.80 25.85
N ASP A 136 14.49 10.42 27.15
CA ASP A 136 15.22 11.11 28.21
C ASP A 136 15.72 10.07 29.22
N ASN A 137 16.82 9.39 28.91
CA ASN A 137 17.36 8.22 29.61
C ASN A 137 16.40 7.02 29.70
N ASP A 138 15.16 7.18 29.28
CA ASP A 138 14.11 6.18 29.08
C ASP A 138 13.06 6.76 28.12
N TRP A 139 12.16 5.90 27.62
CA TRP A 139 11.03 6.34 26.80
C TRP A 139 9.92 6.95 27.66
N ILE A 140 9.82 8.27 27.65
CA ILE A 140 8.82 9.02 28.42
C ILE A 140 7.56 9.23 27.56
N HIS A 141 6.42 8.77 28.06
CA HIS A 141 5.13 8.92 27.37
C HIS A 141 4.69 10.39 27.33
N ILE A 142 4.26 10.87 26.16
CA ILE A 142 3.70 12.22 25.96
C ILE A 142 2.18 12.17 25.98
N GLU A 143 1.60 11.44 25.02
CA GLU A 143 0.14 11.38 24.82
C GLU A 143 -0.23 10.15 23.98
N THR A 144 -1.46 9.66 24.15
CA THR A 144 -2.04 8.62 23.31
C THR A 144 -3.23 9.19 22.54
N GLN A 145 -3.31 8.90 21.23
CA GLN A 145 -4.40 9.31 20.35
C GLN A 145 -4.93 8.11 19.57
N ILE A 146 -6.21 8.18 19.15
CA ILE A 146 -6.83 7.19 18.28
C ILE A 146 -6.90 7.77 16.88
N GLY A 147 -6.45 7.00 15.89
CA GLY A 147 -6.61 7.35 14.48
C GLY A 147 -8.08 7.49 14.09
N LYS A 148 -8.47 8.60 13.50
CA LYS A 148 -9.84 8.87 13.07
C LYS A 148 -10.08 8.51 11.63
N GLU A 149 -9.05 8.69 10.81
CA GLU A 149 -9.05 8.36 9.38
C GLU A 149 -7.73 7.67 9.00
N ASP A 150 -7.77 6.85 7.95
CA ASP A 150 -6.57 6.22 7.41
C ASP A 150 -5.65 7.26 6.78
N GLY A 151 -4.34 7.20 7.11
CA GLY A 151 -3.33 8.12 6.59
C GLY A 151 -3.40 9.55 7.15
N GLU A 152 -4.17 9.78 8.22
CA GLU A 152 -4.19 11.11 8.85
C GLU A 152 -2.86 11.45 9.55
N SER A 153 -2.65 12.74 9.81
CA SER A 153 -1.56 13.22 10.64
C SER A 153 -2.02 13.35 12.09
N LEU A 154 -1.37 12.66 13.02
CA LEU A 154 -1.58 12.86 14.46
C LEU A 154 -0.80 14.09 14.94
N ILE A 155 -1.48 14.98 15.68
CA ILE A 155 -0.87 16.21 16.20
C ILE A 155 -0.72 16.10 17.70
N PHE A 156 0.52 15.97 18.17
CA PHE A 156 0.87 15.92 19.58
C PHE A 156 1.30 17.29 20.10
N LYS A 157 0.83 17.64 21.29
CA LYS A 157 1.19 18.90 21.95
C LYS A 157 2.20 18.64 23.07
N LYS A 158 2.92 19.71 23.45
CA LYS A 158 3.92 19.66 24.55
C LYS A 158 5.11 18.73 24.29
N CYS A 159 5.47 18.53 23.03
CA CYS A 159 6.67 17.78 22.68
C CYS A 159 7.93 18.59 23.06
N PRO A 160 8.94 17.98 23.68
CA PRO A 160 10.22 18.64 23.92
C PRO A 160 10.92 18.94 22.59
N LYS A 161 11.69 20.04 22.57
CA LYS A 161 12.49 20.39 21.39
C LYS A 161 13.77 19.53 21.33
N ASN A 162 14.21 19.23 20.13
CA ASN A 162 15.45 18.47 19.87
C ASN A 162 15.49 17.10 20.57
N ALA A 163 14.34 16.45 20.67
CA ALA A 163 14.24 15.13 21.26
C ALA A 163 14.19 14.04 20.17
N LEU A 164 14.59 12.85 20.54
CA LEU A 164 14.34 11.63 19.79
C LEU A 164 12.94 11.13 20.16
N PHE A 165 12.12 10.84 19.17
CA PHE A 165 10.74 10.39 19.36
C PHE A 165 10.54 8.95 18.91
N LEU A 166 9.59 8.27 19.53
CA LEU A 166 9.07 6.97 19.14
C LEU A 166 7.54 7.03 19.11
N LEU A 167 6.95 6.76 17.95
CA LEU A 167 5.51 6.52 17.82
C LEU A 167 5.25 5.01 17.85
N ARG A 168 4.38 4.56 18.75
CA ARG A 168 4.04 3.14 18.90
C ARG A 168 2.54 2.93 18.67
N CYS A 169 2.20 1.95 17.82
CA CYS A 169 0.82 1.47 17.72
C CYS A 169 0.52 0.48 18.86
N LEU A 170 -0.24 0.92 19.85
CA LEU A 170 -0.56 0.10 21.03
C LEU A 170 -1.51 -1.06 20.71
N THR A 171 -2.43 -0.86 19.77
CA THR A 171 -3.42 -1.87 19.37
C THR A 171 -2.75 -3.10 18.71
N LYS A 172 -1.74 -2.87 17.87
CA LYS A 172 -1.00 -3.94 17.20
C LYS A 172 0.24 -4.40 17.96
N GLY A 173 0.64 -3.66 19.01
CA GLY A 173 1.87 -3.93 19.76
C GLY A 173 3.14 -3.70 18.95
N ARG A 174 3.09 -2.91 17.89
CA ARG A 174 4.23 -2.59 17.02
C ARG A 174 4.87 -1.28 17.42
N GLU A 175 6.18 -1.24 17.26
CA GLU A 175 6.96 -0.01 17.37
C GLU A 175 7.12 0.59 15.98
N GLU A 176 6.72 1.84 15.86
CA GLU A 176 6.99 2.64 14.67
C GLU A 176 8.46 3.06 14.66
N ARG A 177 8.94 3.57 13.52
CA ARG A 177 10.31 4.04 13.41
C ARG A 177 10.58 5.20 14.37
N ILE A 178 11.80 5.25 14.88
CA ILE A 178 12.32 6.34 15.70
C ILE A 178 12.60 7.54 14.78
N PHE A 179 12.28 8.75 15.22
CA PHE A 179 12.47 9.96 14.44
C PHE A 179 12.84 11.17 15.29
N THR A 180 13.46 12.16 14.65
CA THR A 180 13.57 13.53 15.14
C THR A 180 12.69 14.47 14.34
N TYR A 181 12.39 15.66 14.89
CA TYR A 181 11.62 16.69 14.20
C TYR A 181 12.44 17.95 14.08
N GLU A 182 12.93 18.25 12.88
CA GLU A 182 13.85 19.35 12.58
C GLU A 182 13.30 20.20 11.43
N ASN A 183 13.32 21.51 11.59
CA ASN A 183 12.85 22.47 10.57
C ASN A 183 11.43 22.20 10.03
N ASN A 184 10.53 21.71 10.86
CA ASN A 184 9.17 21.27 10.53
C ASN A 184 9.11 20.01 9.64
N GLU A 185 10.17 19.23 9.59
CA GLU A 185 10.24 17.95 8.89
C GLU A 185 10.53 16.81 9.87
N GLN A 186 9.95 15.66 9.60
CA GLN A 186 10.15 14.43 10.35
C GLN A 186 11.32 13.65 9.72
N ILE A 187 12.39 13.43 10.48
CA ILE A 187 13.59 12.71 10.02
C ILE A 187 13.60 11.36 10.71
N TRP A 188 13.44 10.30 9.92
CA TRP A 188 13.42 8.91 10.37
C TRP A 188 14.83 8.34 10.50
N TRP A 189 15.05 7.48 11.52
CA TRP A 189 16.32 6.83 11.83
C TRP A 189 16.23 5.31 11.75
#